data_24d2c6848ab93250c5f9d30cef122363
#
_entry.id   24d2c6848ab93250c5f9d30cef122363
#
_cell.length_a   1.000
_cell.length_b   1.000
_cell.length_c   1.000
_cell.angle_alpha   90.00
_cell.angle_beta   90.00
_cell.angle_gamma   90.00
#
_symmetry.space_group_name_H-M   'P 1'
#
loop_
_entity.id
_entity.type
_entity.pdbx_description
1 polymer ?
#
loop_
_entity_poly.entity_id
_entity_poly.type
_entity_poly.pdbx_seq_one_letter_code
_entity_poly.pdbx_strand_id
1 'polypeptide(L)'
;MRVEALLIITCVFVLSLSQAQAATKSVTVKGSYGETLSASTSKISSGAAITVKGNYFDETVGIYLAFCVMPVKGQVPTPCGGGVNKSGTGDISYWISSNPPPYGVGLAREFQPGGRFVRTMHIGSTILTSGGKIDCRKVTCAITVRADHTREDDRTHDIYIPITFTSPKK
;
A
#
# COMPACT_ATOMS: atom_id res chain seq x y z
N MET A 1 75.97 16.78 9.31
CA MET A 1 74.75 17.47 8.84
C MET A 1 73.64 16.48 8.80
N ARG A 2 72.70 16.52 9.77
CA ARG A 2 71.47 15.67 9.78
C ARG A 2 70.31 16.52 9.25
N VAL A 3 69.66 16.06 8.18
CA VAL A 3 68.47 16.69 7.63
C VAL A 3 67.26 15.97 8.25
N GLU A 4 66.54 16.65 9.11
CA GLU A 4 65.26 16.14 9.65
C GLU A 4 64.16 16.44 8.65
N ALA A 5 63.51 15.39 8.17
CA ALA A 5 62.33 15.49 7.30
C ALA A 5 61.06 15.65 8.16
N LEU A 6 60.42 16.81 8.06
CA LEU A 6 59.15 17.14 8.74
C LEU A 6 58.00 16.53 7.94
N LEU A 7 57.35 15.46 8.46
CA LEU A 7 56.15 14.89 7.88
C LEU A 7 54.94 15.73 8.33
N ILE A 8 54.32 16.45 7.36
CA ILE A 8 53.06 17.17 7.59
C ILE A 8 51.93 16.18 7.30
N ILE A 9 51.26 15.70 8.35
CA ILE A 9 50.04 14.90 8.25
C ILE A 9 48.86 15.85 8.08
N THR A 10 48.35 15.97 6.87
CA THR A 10 47.08 16.69 6.58
C THR A 10 45.90 15.79 6.92
N CYS A 11 45.26 16.07 8.05
CA CYS A 11 44.05 15.40 8.47
C CYS A 11 42.86 15.93 7.64
N VAL A 12 42.42 15.16 6.63
CA VAL A 12 41.21 15.49 5.83
C VAL A 12 39.99 15.09 6.65
N PHE A 13 39.30 16.06 7.22
CA PHE A 13 38.01 15.89 7.88
C PHE A 13 36.93 15.69 6.80
N VAL A 14 36.50 14.47 6.57
CA VAL A 14 35.34 14.16 5.73
C VAL A 14 34.07 14.44 6.54
N LEU A 15 33.45 15.60 6.30
CA LEU A 15 32.13 15.92 6.83
C LEU A 15 31.08 15.03 6.14
N SER A 16 30.66 13.97 6.81
CA SER A 16 29.51 13.15 6.38
C SER A 16 28.23 13.97 6.56
N LEU A 17 27.70 14.53 5.49
CA LEU A 17 26.36 15.11 5.48
C LEU A 17 25.34 13.99 5.60
N SER A 18 24.89 13.71 6.82
CA SER A 18 23.73 12.86 7.05
C SER A 18 22.49 13.58 6.53
N GLN A 19 21.99 13.16 5.38
CA GLN A 19 20.69 13.61 4.90
C GLN A 19 19.61 13.07 5.83
N ALA A 20 19.03 13.92 6.67
CA ALA A 20 17.84 13.61 7.44
C ALA A 20 16.69 13.37 6.46
N GLN A 21 16.36 12.11 6.16
CA GLN A 21 15.14 11.76 5.46
C GLN A 21 13.97 12.12 6.37
N ALA A 22 13.14 13.07 5.94
CA ALA A 22 11.90 13.40 6.62
C ALA A 22 11.07 12.12 6.75
N ALA A 23 10.84 11.65 7.97
CA ALA A 23 10.03 10.48 8.25
C ALA A 23 8.61 10.75 7.73
N THR A 24 8.18 10.01 6.71
CA THR A 24 6.80 10.08 6.23
C THR A 24 5.88 9.54 7.32
N LYS A 25 4.88 10.34 7.70
CA LYS A 25 3.94 9.96 8.76
C LYS A 25 3.03 8.84 8.26
N SER A 26 3.06 7.69 8.95
CA SER A 26 2.14 6.59 8.70
C SER A 26 0.70 7.00 9.05
N VAL A 27 -0.26 6.40 8.33
CA VAL A 27 -1.70 6.59 8.56
C VAL A 27 -2.31 5.26 8.94
N THR A 28 -3.16 5.24 9.96
CA THR A 28 -3.91 4.06 10.40
C THR A 28 -5.39 4.41 10.51
N VAL A 29 -6.23 3.53 9.97
CA VAL A 29 -7.69 3.58 10.05
C VAL A 29 -8.18 2.32 10.74
N LYS A 30 -9.16 2.46 11.62
CA LYS A 30 -9.82 1.36 12.32
C LYS A 30 -11.12 1.00 11.61
N GLY A 31 -11.34 -0.27 11.35
CA GLY A 31 -12.59 -0.79 10.82
C GLY A 31 -13.65 -1.02 11.89
N SER A 32 -14.81 -1.52 11.45
CA SER A 32 -16.01 -1.63 12.29
C SER A 32 -15.90 -2.70 13.38
N TYR A 33 -15.07 -3.72 13.17
CA TYR A 33 -14.89 -4.84 14.12
C TYR A 33 -13.57 -4.75 14.90
N GLY A 34 -12.86 -3.62 14.82
CA GLY A 34 -11.63 -3.39 15.56
C GLY A 34 -10.37 -3.70 14.76
N GLU A 35 -10.50 -4.26 13.57
CA GLU A 35 -9.40 -4.42 12.63
C GLU A 35 -8.79 -3.07 12.26
N THR A 36 -7.52 -3.08 11.91
CA THR A 36 -6.81 -1.86 11.53
C THR A 36 -6.10 -2.03 10.18
N LEU A 37 -6.20 -1.00 9.35
CA LEU A 37 -5.44 -0.86 8.12
C LEU A 37 -4.48 0.31 8.26
N SER A 38 -3.19 0.07 7.99
CA SER A 38 -2.16 1.11 8.06
C SER A 38 -1.41 1.19 6.75
N ALA A 39 -1.06 2.41 6.34
CA ALA A 39 -0.17 2.68 5.23
C ALA A 39 1.06 3.46 5.71
N SER A 40 2.23 3.19 5.14
CA SER A 40 3.46 3.89 5.50
C SER A 40 3.40 5.40 5.25
N THR A 41 2.51 5.81 4.36
CA THR A 41 2.17 7.23 4.08
C THR A 41 0.84 7.30 3.34
N SER A 42 0.21 8.48 3.34
CA SER A 42 -0.95 8.80 2.47
C SER A 42 -0.60 9.83 1.40
N LYS A 43 0.67 10.26 1.32
CA LYS A 43 1.16 11.20 0.30
C LYS A 43 2.33 10.59 -0.44
N ILE A 44 2.19 10.34 -1.74
CA ILE A 44 3.19 9.63 -2.54
C ILE A 44 3.39 10.28 -3.92
N SER A 45 4.52 10.01 -4.54
CA SER A 45 4.71 10.22 -5.97
C SER A 45 4.04 9.09 -6.74
N SER A 46 3.57 9.37 -7.96
CA SER A 46 2.99 8.33 -8.82
C SER A 46 3.99 7.21 -9.09
N GLY A 47 3.58 5.97 -8.89
CA GLY A 47 4.41 4.78 -9.06
C GLY A 47 5.28 4.42 -7.84
N ALA A 48 5.22 5.21 -6.77
CA ALA A 48 6.00 4.91 -5.56
C ALA A 48 5.46 3.69 -4.81
N ALA A 49 6.37 2.99 -4.14
CA ALA A 49 6.03 1.88 -3.26
C ALA A 49 5.44 2.39 -1.94
N ILE A 50 4.40 1.72 -1.48
CA ILE A 50 3.76 1.96 -0.19
C ILE A 50 3.60 0.63 0.55
N THR A 51 4.01 0.59 1.81
CA THR A 51 3.80 -0.58 2.65
C THR A 51 2.45 -0.45 3.34
N VAL A 52 1.61 -1.46 3.16
CA VAL A 52 0.29 -1.58 3.77
C VAL A 52 0.28 -2.74 4.76
N LYS A 53 -0.27 -2.51 5.94
CA LYS A 53 -0.36 -3.51 7.01
C LYS A 53 -1.80 -3.61 7.48
N GLY A 54 -2.27 -4.84 7.66
CA GLY A 54 -3.51 -5.15 8.34
C GLY A 54 -3.25 -5.86 9.65
N ASN A 55 -4.09 -5.61 10.67
CA ASN A 55 -4.07 -6.34 11.93
C ASN A 55 -5.50 -6.56 12.43
N TYR A 56 -5.70 -7.66 13.14
CA TYR A 56 -6.97 -8.02 13.79
C TYR A 56 -8.12 -8.28 12.81
N PHE A 57 -7.81 -8.62 11.55
CA PHE A 57 -8.83 -9.07 10.62
C PHE A 57 -9.34 -10.45 11.02
N ASP A 58 -10.62 -10.70 10.75
CA ASP A 58 -11.20 -12.03 10.88
C ASP A 58 -10.63 -12.95 9.79
N GLU A 59 -9.83 -13.93 10.18
CA GLU A 59 -9.17 -14.87 9.26
C GLU A 59 -10.16 -15.78 8.53
N THR A 60 -11.41 -15.86 8.99
CA THR A 60 -12.49 -16.63 8.33
C THR A 60 -13.12 -15.85 7.18
N VAL A 61 -12.85 -14.55 7.08
CA VAL A 61 -13.37 -13.65 6.03
C VAL A 61 -12.28 -13.34 5.01
N GLY A 62 -12.45 -13.82 3.79
CA GLY A 62 -11.58 -13.42 2.69
C GLY A 62 -11.80 -11.93 2.34
N ILE A 63 -10.71 -11.22 2.05
CA ILE A 63 -10.73 -9.80 1.71
C ILE A 63 -9.92 -9.51 0.45
N TYR A 64 -10.30 -8.45 -0.24
CA TYR A 64 -9.47 -7.79 -1.25
C TYR A 64 -8.82 -6.54 -0.66
N LEU A 65 -7.49 -6.47 -0.77
CA LEU A 65 -6.72 -5.24 -0.61
C LEU A 65 -6.44 -4.69 -2.01
N ALA A 66 -6.87 -3.47 -2.32
CA ALA A 66 -6.71 -2.89 -3.64
C ALA A 66 -6.58 -1.35 -3.58
N PHE A 67 -6.18 -0.74 -4.70
CA PHE A 67 -6.24 0.71 -4.89
C PHE A 67 -7.41 1.05 -5.81
N CYS A 68 -8.41 1.76 -5.28
CA CYS A 68 -9.69 1.98 -5.96
C CYS A 68 -10.12 3.45 -5.92
N VAL A 69 -11.03 3.81 -6.81
CA VAL A 69 -11.80 5.05 -6.67
C VAL A 69 -12.63 4.96 -5.37
N MET A 70 -12.61 6.02 -4.60
CA MET A 70 -13.38 6.12 -3.36
C MET A 70 -14.88 6.06 -3.68
N PRO A 71 -15.66 5.11 -3.15
CA PRO A 71 -17.07 4.99 -3.46
C PRO A 71 -17.92 6.03 -2.72
N VAL A 72 -19.13 6.21 -3.16
CA VAL A 72 -20.18 6.79 -2.34
C VAL A 72 -20.47 5.81 -1.20
N LYS A 73 -20.82 6.33 -0.03
CA LYS A 73 -21.07 5.51 1.17
C LYS A 73 -22.04 4.35 0.87
N GLY A 74 -21.64 3.15 1.25
CA GLY A 74 -22.41 1.92 1.06
C GLY A 74 -22.31 1.29 -0.33
N GLN A 75 -21.56 1.89 -1.26
CA GLN A 75 -21.30 1.32 -2.57
C GLN A 75 -19.98 0.56 -2.61
N VAL A 76 -19.87 -0.40 -3.52
CA VAL A 76 -18.63 -1.15 -3.76
C VAL A 76 -17.55 -0.20 -4.29
N PRO A 77 -16.33 -0.21 -3.70
CA PRO A 77 -15.22 0.56 -4.25
C PRO A 77 -14.86 0.02 -5.65
N THR A 78 -15.09 0.85 -6.65
CA THR A 78 -14.88 0.53 -8.07
C THR A 78 -14.76 1.81 -8.90
N PRO A 79 -13.99 1.80 -10.00
CA PRO A 79 -13.06 0.75 -10.41
C PRO A 79 -11.78 0.73 -9.56
N CYS A 80 -11.09 -0.40 -9.59
CA CYS A 80 -9.82 -0.59 -8.89
C CYS A 80 -8.68 -0.79 -9.89
N GLY A 81 -7.48 -0.40 -9.49
CA GLY A 81 -6.25 -0.68 -10.23
C GLY A 81 -5.88 -2.16 -10.16
N GLY A 82 -5.19 -2.65 -11.21
CA GLY A 82 -4.69 -4.02 -11.27
C GLY A 82 -5.71 -5.07 -11.69
N GLY A 83 -7.01 -4.74 -11.72
CA GLY A 83 -8.08 -5.68 -12.08
C GLY A 83 -8.09 -6.94 -11.20
N VAL A 84 -8.67 -8.03 -11.72
CA VAL A 84 -8.58 -9.34 -11.08
C VAL A 84 -7.17 -9.89 -11.28
N ASN A 85 -6.36 -9.86 -10.26
CA ASN A 85 -5.00 -10.40 -10.29
C ASN A 85 -5.02 -11.93 -10.23
N LYS A 86 -5.45 -12.56 -11.33
CA LYS A 86 -5.57 -14.02 -11.45
C LYS A 86 -4.23 -14.75 -11.32
N SER A 87 -3.12 -14.08 -11.61
CA SER A 87 -1.79 -14.68 -11.48
C SER A 87 -1.21 -14.57 -10.07
N GLY A 88 -1.84 -13.80 -9.18
CA GLY A 88 -1.31 -13.53 -7.83
C GLY A 88 0.01 -12.76 -7.80
N THR A 89 0.51 -12.30 -8.94
CA THR A 89 1.82 -11.65 -9.10
C THR A 89 1.77 -10.13 -9.15
N GLY A 90 0.57 -9.54 -9.34
CA GLY A 90 0.40 -8.08 -9.32
C GLY A 90 0.54 -7.52 -7.90
N ASP A 91 1.02 -6.30 -7.81
CA ASP A 91 1.28 -5.59 -6.55
C ASP A 91 0.34 -4.40 -6.29
N ILE A 92 -0.73 -4.26 -7.09
CA ILE A 92 -1.75 -3.22 -6.93
C ILE A 92 -3.02 -3.75 -6.27
N SER A 93 -3.24 -5.07 -6.31
CA SER A 93 -4.35 -5.74 -5.65
C SER A 93 -3.93 -7.12 -5.13
N TYR A 94 -4.49 -7.49 -3.99
CA TYR A 94 -4.25 -8.78 -3.35
C TYR A 94 -5.56 -9.38 -2.87
N TRP A 95 -5.74 -10.66 -3.13
CA TRP A 95 -6.73 -11.47 -2.42
C TRP A 95 -6.07 -12.08 -1.19
N ILE A 96 -6.61 -11.80 0.00
CA ILE A 96 -6.09 -12.28 1.28
C ILE A 96 -7.19 -13.13 1.90
N SER A 97 -6.92 -14.42 2.08
CA SER A 97 -7.87 -15.39 2.64
C SER A 97 -7.11 -16.61 3.16
N SER A 98 -7.44 -17.07 4.37
CA SER A 98 -6.89 -18.29 4.96
C SER A 98 -7.71 -19.53 4.62
N ASN A 99 -8.90 -19.35 4.04
CA ASN A 99 -9.82 -20.43 3.65
C ASN A 99 -10.46 -20.19 2.27
N PRO A 100 -9.66 -19.93 1.22
CA PRO A 100 -10.21 -19.68 -0.10
C PRO A 100 -10.91 -20.92 -0.65
N PRO A 101 -11.90 -20.78 -1.52
CA PRO A 101 -12.44 -21.89 -2.28
C PRO A 101 -11.35 -22.64 -3.06
N PRO A 102 -11.58 -23.91 -3.49
CA PRO A 102 -10.54 -24.73 -4.13
C PRO A 102 -9.82 -24.05 -5.33
N TYR A 103 -10.54 -23.26 -6.12
CA TYR A 103 -9.95 -22.52 -7.26
C TYR A 103 -9.06 -21.34 -6.80
N GLY A 104 -9.17 -20.92 -5.56
CA GLY A 104 -8.40 -19.80 -4.97
C GLY A 104 -7.09 -20.24 -4.33
N VAL A 105 -6.90 -21.56 -4.16
CA VAL A 105 -5.66 -22.09 -3.59
C VAL A 105 -4.47 -21.68 -4.48
N GLY A 106 -3.46 -21.06 -3.87
CA GLY A 106 -2.29 -20.52 -4.58
C GLY A 106 -2.52 -19.13 -5.21
N LEU A 107 -3.76 -18.65 -5.35
CA LEU A 107 -4.09 -17.29 -5.77
C LEU A 107 -4.25 -16.35 -4.57
N ALA A 108 -4.99 -16.78 -3.55
CA ALA A 108 -5.13 -16.06 -2.31
C ALA A 108 -3.81 -16.12 -1.51
N ARG A 109 -3.56 -15.06 -0.75
CA ARG A 109 -2.49 -15.01 0.24
C ARG A 109 -3.09 -15.18 1.62
N GLU A 110 -2.57 -16.11 2.40
CA GLU A 110 -3.05 -16.35 3.75
C GLU A 110 -2.78 -15.16 4.66
N PHE A 111 -3.66 -14.97 5.63
CA PHE A 111 -3.36 -14.12 6.78
C PHE A 111 -2.21 -14.74 7.60
N GLN A 112 -1.43 -13.88 8.20
CA GLN A 112 -0.55 -14.28 9.30
C GLN A 112 -1.38 -14.38 10.59
N PRO A 113 -0.97 -15.19 11.56
CA PRO A 113 -1.70 -15.37 12.82
C PRO A 113 -2.10 -14.06 13.49
N GLY A 114 -3.34 -13.93 13.93
CA GLY A 114 -3.92 -12.73 14.51
C GLY A 114 -4.48 -11.77 13.45
N GLY A 115 -4.91 -12.31 12.30
CA GLY A 115 -5.53 -11.54 11.21
C GLY A 115 -4.60 -10.48 10.64
N ARG A 116 -3.32 -10.81 10.47
CA ARG A 116 -2.30 -9.86 10.03
C ARG A 116 -1.90 -10.08 8.59
N PHE A 117 -1.54 -9.00 7.93
CA PHE A 117 -0.83 -9.04 6.65
C PHE A 117 0.10 -7.84 6.48
N VAL A 118 1.12 -8.00 5.65
CA VAL A 118 1.98 -6.92 5.17
C VAL A 118 2.12 -7.08 3.67
N ARG A 119 1.85 -6.00 2.92
CA ARG A 119 1.98 -5.97 1.46
C ARG A 119 2.64 -4.68 1.01
N THR A 120 3.45 -4.76 -0.02
CA THR A 120 3.96 -3.59 -0.73
C THR A 120 3.13 -3.39 -1.99
N MET A 121 2.65 -2.18 -2.21
CA MET A 121 1.87 -1.79 -3.38
C MET A 121 2.60 -0.68 -4.13
N HIS A 122 2.69 -0.79 -5.47
CA HIS A 122 3.19 0.29 -6.32
C HIS A 122 2.01 1.03 -6.95
N ILE A 123 1.70 2.19 -6.40
CA ILE A 123 0.45 2.90 -6.73
C ILE A 123 0.71 4.03 -7.70
N GLY A 124 0.16 3.88 -8.91
CA GLY A 124 0.13 4.95 -9.92
C GLY A 124 -1.01 5.94 -9.69
N SER A 125 -0.83 7.18 -10.15
CA SER A 125 -1.89 8.21 -10.11
C SER A 125 -3.02 7.96 -11.11
N THR A 126 -2.97 6.87 -11.87
CA THR A 126 -3.96 6.52 -12.89
C THR A 126 -4.45 5.10 -12.70
N ILE A 127 -5.76 4.91 -12.65
CA ILE A 127 -6.40 3.61 -12.71
C ILE A 127 -6.84 3.36 -14.16
N LEU A 128 -6.39 2.24 -14.75
CA LEU A 128 -6.77 1.81 -16.08
C LEU A 128 -8.03 0.95 -15.99
N THR A 129 -9.01 1.24 -16.81
CA THR A 129 -10.28 0.49 -16.92
C THR A 129 -10.58 0.16 -18.37
N SER A 130 -11.53 -0.72 -18.62
CA SER A 130 -12.06 -0.98 -19.98
C SER A 130 -12.68 0.27 -20.63
N GLY A 131 -13.21 1.19 -19.81
CA GLY A 131 -13.82 2.43 -20.25
C GLY A 131 -12.85 3.63 -20.34
N GLY A 132 -11.55 3.43 -20.08
CA GLY A 132 -10.56 4.50 -20.17
C GLY A 132 -9.67 4.64 -18.93
N LYS A 133 -9.16 5.84 -18.72
CA LYS A 133 -8.21 6.17 -17.64
C LYS A 133 -8.87 7.09 -16.62
N ILE A 134 -8.71 6.77 -15.34
CA ILE A 134 -9.15 7.61 -14.22
C ILE A 134 -7.92 8.22 -13.56
N ASP A 135 -7.87 9.53 -13.48
CA ASP A 135 -6.79 10.28 -12.84
C ASP A 135 -7.12 10.54 -11.35
N CYS A 136 -6.48 9.81 -10.47
CA CYS A 136 -6.62 9.93 -9.01
C CYS A 136 -6.10 11.24 -8.41
N ARG A 137 -5.56 12.15 -9.23
CA ARG A 137 -5.28 13.55 -8.85
C ARG A 137 -6.52 14.43 -9.00
N LYS A 138 -7.53 13.99 -9.78
CA LYS A 138 -8.79 14.70 -10.05
C LYS A 138 -9.97 14.12 -9.27
N VAL A 139 -9.91 12.83 -8.93
CA VAL A 139 -10.90 12.15 -8.10
C VAL A 139 -10.21 11.54 -6.89
N THR A 140 -10.93 11.35 -5.81
CA THR A 140 -10.38 10.70 -4.62
C THR A 140 -10.24 9.20 -4.88
N CYS A 141 -9.02 8.69 -4.75
CA CYS A 141 -8.73 7.27 -4.75
C CYS A 141 -8.13 6.87 -3.40
N ALA A 142 -8.32 5.61 -3.01
CA ALA A 142 -7.89 5.11 -1.72
C ALA A 142 -7.29 3.70 -1.82
N ILE A 143 -6.38 3.38 -0.91
CA ILE A 143 -6.11 1.99 -0.56
C ILE A 143 -7.35 1.50 0.16
N THR A 144 -7.91 0.38 -0.32
CA THR A 144 -9.17 -0.15 0.18
C THR A 144 -9.00 -1.59 0.65
N VAL A 145 -9.65 -1.94 1.74
CA VAL A 145 -10.00 -3.31 2.06
C VAL A 145 -11.50 -3.45 1.94
N ARG A 146 -11.95 -4.56 1.37
CA ARG A 146 -13.36 -4.95 1.32
C ARG A 146 -13.48 -6.48 1.39
N ALA A 147 -14.66 -6.99 1.73
CA ALA A 147 -14.95 -8.42 1.60
C ALA A 147 -14.66 -8.91 0.17
N ASP A 148 -14.21 -10.14 0.03
CA ASP A 148 -13.92 -10.74 -1.27
C ASP A 148 -15.21 -11.11 -2.02
N HIS A 149 -15.08 -11.72 -3.21
CA HIS A 149 -16.20 -12.07 -4.08
C HIS A 149 -17.11 -13.17 -3.52
N THR A 150 -16.71 -13.85 -2.43
CA THR A 150 -17.62 -14.80 -1.76
C THR A 150 -18.66 -14.10 -0.91
N ARG A 151 -18.46 -12.79 -0.65
CA ARG A 151 -19.35 -11.90 0.10
C ARG A 151 -19.33 -10.48 -0.50
N GLU A 152 -19.51 -10.37 -1.81
CA GLU A 152 -19.29 -9.11 -2.53
C GLU A 152 -20.23 -7.97 -2.12
N ASP A 153 -21.40 -8.28 -1.55
CA ASP A 153 -22.36 -7.29 -1.03
C ASP A 153 -22.07 -6.86 0.41
N ASP A 154 -21.14 -7.51 1.10
CA ASP A 154 -20.78 -7.17 2.46
C ASP A 154 -19.88 -5.93 2.49
N ARG A 155 -20.43 -4.82 3.00
CA ARG A 155 -19.73 -3.54 3.15
C ARG A 155 -19.21 -3.30 4.57
N THR A 156 -19.39 -4.26 5.48
CA THR A 156 -19.04 -4.10 6.89
C THR A 156 -17.54 -4.15 7.14
N HIS A 157 -16.77 -4.76 6.23
CA HIS A 157 -15.30 -4.85 6.27
C HIS A 157 -14.60 -3.78 5.42
N ASP A 158 -15.35 -2.81 4.90
CA ASP A 158 -14.77 -1.77 4.07
C ASP A 158 -13.94 -0.79 4.90
N ILE A 159 -12.66 -0.66 4.56
CA ILE A 159 -11.73 0.30 5.17
C ILE A 159 -11.03 1.07 4.06
N TYR A 160 -10.89 2.38 4.22
CA TYR A 160 -10.32 3.26 3.20
C TYR A 160 -9.21 4.12 3.76
N ILE A 161 -8.07 4.18 3.08
CA ILE A 161 -7.01 5.17 3.31
C ILE A 161 -6.89 6.00 2.04
N PRO A 162 -7.44 7.22 2.00
CA PRO A 162 -7.31 8.12 0.85
C PRO A 162 -5.84 8.45 0.57
N ILE A 163 -5.46 8.45 -0.71
CA ILE A 163 -4.11 8.72 -1.17
C ILE A 163 -4.07 10.05 -1.92
N THR A 164 -3.10 10.89 -1.57
CA THR A 164 -2.80 12.13 -2.28
C THR A 164 -1.51 11.96 -3.07
N PHE A 165 -1.54 12.29 -4.36
CA PHE A 165 -0.34 12.30 -5.20
C PHE A 165 0.36 13.64 -5.14
N THR A 166 1.66 13.60 -4.85
CA THR A 166 2.51 14.79 -4.91
C THR A 166 2.88 15.10 -6.36
N SER A 167 2.95 16.38 -6.71
CA SER A 167 3.48 16.81 -8.00
C SER A 167 4.96 16.42 -8.10
N PRO A 168 5.47 16.08 -9.29
CA PRO A 168 6.91 15.93 -9.49
C PRO A 168 7.61 17.22 -9.03
N LYS A 169 8.69 17.08 -8.25
CA LYS A 169 9.56 18.23 -7.99
C LYS A 169 10.13 18.66 -9.33
N LYS A 170 9.87 19.92 -9.70
CA LYS A 170 10.53 20.56 -10.84
C LYS A 170 12.03 20.71 -10.56
#